data_48a4c9b670bd5eb58a829fe2f1489dd3
#
_entry.id   48a4c9b670bd5eb58a829fe2f1489dd3
#
_cell.length_a   1.000
_cell.length_b   1.000
_cell.length_c   1.000
_cell.angle_alpha   90.00
_cell.angle_beta   90.00
_cell.angle_gamma   90.00
#
_symmetry.space_group_name_H-M   'P 1'
#
loop_
_entity.id
_entity.type
_entity.pdbx_description
1 polymer ?
#
loop_
_entity_poly.entity_id
_entity_poly.type
_entity_poly.pdbx_seq_one_letter_code
_entity_poly.pdbx_strand_id
1 'polypeptide(L)'
;MNTSSPPLLDAAALLRLAQASTPTSTPAAQLPCPCRLQGATAWESITEERWPDALMQRVGTLRDPELHEPTFEEWHPAGTRYDASDAPIAVRHFPFNRCDVYRCSACARLVLRYTEFGGYYVDHRVRVVDAALVTG
;
A
#
# COMPACT_ATOMS: atom_id res chain seq x y z
N MET A 1 19.97 15.13 7.56
CA MET A 1 19.64 14.88 7.58
C MET A 1 18.98 14.17 8.00
N ASN A 2 18.70 14.05 8.18
CA ASN A 2 18.14 13.43 8.81
C ASN A 2 17.36 12.44 8.34
N THR A 3 17.46 11.41 8.52
CA THR A 3 16.65 10.36 8.26
C THR A 3 15.42 10.52 9.01
N SER A 4 14.64 11.40 8.61
CA SER A 4 13.37 11.52 9.25
C SER A 4 12.53 10.31 8.93
N SER A 5 11.77 9.87 9.91
CA SER A 5 10.77 8.84 9.69
C SER A 5 9.74 9.33 8.68
N PRO A 6 9.17 8.44 7.89
CA PRO A 6 8.11 8.85 6.99
C PRO A 6 6.92 9.38 7.77
N PRO A 7 6.16 10.33 7.22
CA PRO A 7 5.00 10.86 7.93
C PRO A 7 3.93 9.79 8.11
N LEU A 8 3.30 9.81 9.27
CA LEU A 8 2.12 8.97 9.52
C LEU A 8 0.95 9.54 8.74
N LEU A 9 0.31 8.70 7.96
CA LEU A 9 -0.82 9.09 7.12
C LEU A 9 -2.11 8.55 7.73
N ASP A 10 -3.14 9.39 7.76
CA ASP A 10 -4.48 8.92 8.05
C ASP A 10 -5.20 8.66 6.71
N ALA A 11 -6.48 8.27 6.80
CA ALA A 11 -7.23 7.94 5.60
C ALA A 11 -7.34 9.13 4.66
N ALA A 12 -7.55 10.32 5.22
CA ALA A 12 -7.69 11.53 4.38
C ALA A 12 -6.39 11.86 3.67
N ALA A 13 -5.26 11.72 4.35
CA ALA A 13 -3.96 11.99 3.75
C ALA A 13 -3.63 10.96 2.67
N LEU A 14 -3.90 9.69 2.94
CA LEU A 14 -3.69 8.65 1.94
C LEU A 14 -4.56 8.87 0.71
N LEU A 15 -5.82 9.22 0.94
CA LEU A 15 -6.75 9.48 -0.15
C LEU A 15 -6.27 10.64 -1.02
N ARG A 16 -5.80 11.73 -0.39
CA ARG A 16 -5.29 12.87 -1.14
C ARG A 16 -4.08 12.48 -1.99
N LEU A 17 -3.17 11.68 -1.42
CA LEU A 17 -2.01 11.23 -2.17
C LEU A 17 -2.42 10.33 -3.33
N ALA A 18 -3.38 9.44 -3.11
CA ALA A 18 -3.82 8.53 -4.14
C ALA A 18 -4.50 9.29 -5.28
N GLN A 19 -5.31 10.29 -4.96
CA GLN A 19 -5.97 11.09 -5.97
C GLN A 19 -4.97 11.93 -6.76
N ALA A 20 -3.98 12.49 -6.09
CA ALA A 20 -2.95 13.29 -6.76
C ALA A 20 -2.05 12.43 -7.62
N SER A 21 -1.87 11.17 -7.26
CA SER A 21 -0.97 10.26 -7.96
C SER A 21 -1.65 9.47 -9.07
N THR A 22 -2.99 9.47 -9.09
CA THR A 22 -3.72 8.73 -10.11
C THR A 22 -3.51 9.42 -11.45
N PRO A 23 -2.97 8.71 -12.44
CA PRO A 23 -2.81 9.32 -13.77
C PRO A 23 -4.18 9.65 -14.33
N THR A 24 -4.32 10.85 -14.85
CA THR A 24 -5.51 11.15 -15.60
C THR A 24 -5.53 10.30 -16.85
N SER A 25 -6.71 10.05 -17.38
CA SER A 25 -6.96 9.13 -18.46
C SER A 25 -6.06 9.38 -19.67
N THR A 26 -4.84 8.95 -19.61
CA THR A 26 -3.93 9.02 -20.74
C THR A 26 -3.55 7.59 -21.13
N PRO A 27 -3.18 7.36 -22.36
CA PRO A 27 -2.72 6.03 -22.76
C PRO A 27 -1.57 5.53 -21.89
N ALA A 28 -0.74 6.43 -21.39
CA ALA A 28 0.39 6.04 -20.55
C ALA A 28 -0.08 5.34 -19.28
N ALA A 29 -1.26 5.70 -18.75
CA ALA A 29 -1.79 5.07 -17.57
C ALA A 29 -2.16 3.60 -17.80
N GLN A 30 -2.33 3.20 -19.05
CA GLN A 30 -2.71 1.84 -19.39
C GLN A 30 -1.52 1.00 -19.85
N LEU A 31 -0.37 1.62 -20.02
CA LEU A 31 0.81 0.90 -20.46
C LEU A 31 1.46 0.17 -19.29
N PRO A 32 2.08 -0.99 -19.55
CA PRO A 32 2.82 -1.67 -18.50
C PRO A 32 3.92 -0.78 -17.94
N CYS A 33 4.02 -0.74 -16.63
CA CYS A 33 5.07 -0.01 -15.96
C CYS A 33 6.23 -0.96 -15.65
N PRO A 34 7.49 -0.48 -15.73
CA PRO A 34 8.61 -1.31 -15.31
C PRO A 34 8.50 -1.84 -13.89
N CYS A 35 7.72 -1.18 -13.04
CA CYS A 35 7.52 -1.66 -11.67
C CYS A 35 6.76 -2.98 -11.64
N ARG A 36 5.94 -3.25 -12.64
CA ARG A 36 5.15 -4.47 -12.77
C ARG A 36 4.18 -4.70 -11.61
N LEU A 37 3.76 -3.62 -10.94
CA LEU A 37 2.86 -3.73 -9.80
C LEU A 37 1.47 -3.18 -10.07
N GLN A 38 1.22 -2.62 -11.25
CA GLN A 38 -0.08 -2.01 -11.51
C GLN A 38 -1.22 -3.01 -11.50
N GLY A 39 -0.92 -4.31 -11.62
CA GLY A 39 -1.93 -5.36 -11.52
C GLY A 39 -2.15 -5.87 -10.10
N ALA A 40 -1.40 -5.38 -9.12
CA ALA A 40 -1.50 -5.83 -7.74
C ALA A 40 -2.67 -5.13 -7.04
N THR A 41 -3.88 -5.35 -7.54
CA THR A 41 -5.09 -4.71 -7.00
C THR A 41 -5.60 -5.41 -5.75
N ALA A 42 -5.08 -6.58 -5.44
CA ALA A 42 -5.31 -7.30 -4.19
C ALA A 42 -3.95 -7.64 -3.61
N TRP A 43 -3.94 -8.13 -2.37
CA TRP A 43 -2.65 -8.47 -1.74
C TRP A 43 -1.94 -9.57 -2.52
N GLU A 44 -0.68 -9.32 -2.84
CA GLU A 44 0.18 -10.28 -3.53
C GLU A 44 1.52 -10.36 -2.83
N SER A 45 2.06 -11.57 -2.78
CA SER A 45 3.41 -11.78 -2.27
C SER A 45 4.42 -11.36 -3.32
N ILE A 46 5.53 -10.78 -2.86
CA ILE A 46 6.59 -10.35 -3.76
C ILE A 46 7.93 -10.67 -3.11
N THR A 47 8.88 -11.12 -3.90
CA THR A 47 10.25 -11.36 -3.41
C THR A 47 11.03 -10.05 -3.41
N GLU A 48 12.13 -10.04 -2.66
CA GLU A 48 12.99 -8.86 -2.66
C GLU A 48 13.57 -8.57 -4.03
N GLU A 49 13.87 -9.62 -4.80
CA GLU A 49 14.41 -9.42 -6.15
C GLU A 49 13.40 -8.77 -7.09
N ARG A 50 12.11 -9.05 -6.87
CA ARG A 50 11.06 -8.48 -7.72
C ARG A 50 10.62 -7.11 -7.27
N TRP A 51 10.91 -6.74 -6.03
CA TRP A 51 10.57 -5.42 -5.53
C TRP A 51 11.40 -4.37 -6.27
N PRO A 52 10.75 -3.46 -7.01
CA PRO A 52 11.50 -2.49 -7.84
C PRO A 52 11.99 -1.32 -7.00
N ASP A 53 12.91 -1.57 -6.11
CA ASP A 53 13.36 -0.62 -5.11
C ASP A 53 13.79 0.71 -5.72
N ALA A 54 14.48 0.65 -6.87
CA ALA A 54 14.98 1.86 -7.52
C ALA A 54 13.86 2.77 -8.02
N LEU A 55 12.66 2.23 -8.23
CA LEU A 55 11.52 3.01 -8.69
C LEU A 55 10.64 3.49 -7.56
N MET A 56 10.83 2.96 -6.34
CA MET A 56 9.89 3.20 -5.24
C MET A 56 10.42 4.25 -4.30
N GLN A 57 9.59 5.25 -4.04
CA GLN A 57 9.89 6.28 -3.06
C GLN A 57 8.90 6.15 -1.91
N ARG A 58 9.43 5.97 -0.70
CA ARG A 58 8.56 5.90 0.47
C ARG A 58 8.04 7.30 0.77
N VAL A 59 6.72 7.44 0.75
CA VAL A 59 6.08 8.74 0.94
C VAL A 59 5.33 8.84 2.26
N GLY A 60 5.17 7.73 2.97
CA GLY A 60 4.51 7.76 4.26
C GLY A 60 4.41 6.39 4.86
N THR A 61 3.74 6.31 6.00
CA THR A 61 3.48 5.05 6.69
C THR A 61 2.09 5.09 7.29
N LEU A 62 1.49 3.92 7.40
CA LEU A 62 0.22 3.76 8.11
C LEU A 62 0.44 3.15 9.49
N ARG A 63 1.69 2.87 9.85
CA ARG A 63 2.03 2.32 11.17
C ARG A 63 2.15 3.45 12.17
N ASP A 64 1.25 3.48 13.14
CA ASP A 64 1.25 4.51 14.17
C ASP A 64 2.29 4.14 15.23
N PRO A 65 3.34 4.95 15.40
CA PRO A 65 4.40 4.63 16.36
C PRO A 65 3.92 4.71 17.82
N GLU A 66 2.77 5.31 18.07
CA GLU A 66 2.21 5.39 19.40
C GLU A 66 1.46 4.11 19.79
N LEU A 67 1.22 3.21 18.85
CA LEU A 67 0.50 1.97 19.12
C LEU A 67 1.48 0.82 19.20
N HIS A 68 1.67 0.27 20.40
CA HIS A 68 2.56 -0.87 20.58
C HIS A 68 1.98 -2.14 19.96
N GLU A 69 0.67 -2.30 20.04
CA GLU A 69 0.00 -3.50 19.57
C GLU A 69 -1.18 -3.10 18.71
N PRO A 70 -0.94 -2.76 17.42
CA PRO A 70 -2.04 -2.45 16.52
C PRO A 70 -2.94 -3.68 16.36
N THR A 71 -4.21 -3.42 16.13
CA THR A 71 -5.18 -4.50 16.01
C THR A 71 -4.83 -5.44 14.86
N PHE A 72 -5.17 -6.72 15.01
CA PHE A 72 -5.13 -7.69 13.92
C PHE A 72 -6.49 -7.85 13.25
N GLU A 73 -7.48 -7.06 13.64
CA GLU A 73 -8.80 -7.15 13.04
C GLU A 73 -8.82 -6.54 11.66
N GLU A 74 -9.49 -7.23 10.74
CA GLU A 74 -9.72 -6.73 9.40
C GLU A 74 -11.09 -6.07 9.34
N TRP A 75 -11.27 -5.21 8.33
CA TRP A 75 -12.51 -4.46 8.18
C TRP A 75 -13.16 -4.84 6.85
N HIS A 76 -14.25 -5.59 6.92
CA HIS A 76 -14.95 -6.08 5.71
C HIS A 76 -16.45 -5.94 5.90
N PRO A 77 -16.97 -4.69 5.96
CA PRO A 77 -18.41 -4.51 6.26
C PRO A 77 -19.33 -5.08 5.19
N ALA A 78 -18.84 -5.21 3.96
CA ALA A 78 -19.63 -5.77 2.86
C ALA A 78 -19.32 -7.25 2.62
N GLY A 79 -18.60 -7.90 3.54
CA GLY A 79 -18.29 -9.32 3.41
C GLY A 79 -17.17 -9.64 2.46
N THR A 80 -16.32 -8.67 2.12
CA THR A 80 -15.15 -8.93 1.29
C THR A 80 -14.14 -9.78 2.04
N ARG A 81 -13.15 -10.28 1.31
CA ARG A 81 -12.09 -11.10 1.87
C ARG A 81 -10.76 -10.36 1.81
N TYR A 82 -9.81 -10.82 2.62
CA TYR A 82 -8.48 -10.25 2.64
C TYR A 82 -7.87 -10.10 1.24
N ASP A 83 -8.04 -11.13 0.42
CA ASP A 83 -7.42 -11.19 -0.91
C ASP A 83 -8.32 -10.68 -2.04
N ALA A 84 -9.41 -10.02 -1.70
CA ALA A 84 -10.31 -9.50 -2.73
C ALA A 84 -9.84 -8.12 -3.18
N SER A 85 -9.92 -7.86 -4.48
CA SER A 85 -9.50 -6.57 -5.03
C SER A 85 -10.44 -5.44 -4.64
N ASP A 86 -11.67 -5.75 -4.22
CA ASP A 86 -12.64 -4.76 -3.80
C ASP A 86 -12.71 -4.62 -2.27
N ALA A 87 -11.79 -5.27 -1.55
CA ALA A 87 -11.75 -5.12 -0.10
C ALA A 87 -11.37 -3.67 0.27
N PRO A 88 -12.02 -3.10 1.29
CA PRO A 88 -11.71 -1.71 1.67
C PRO A 88 -10.28 -1.59 2.17
N ILE A 89 -9.68 -0.43 1.90
CA ILE A 89 -8.36 -0.11 2.41
C ILE A 89 -8.57 0.68 3.70
N ALA A 90 -8.80 -0.07 4.77
CA ALA A 90 -9.13 0.49 6.07
C ALA A 90 -7.85 0.72 6.85
N VAL A 91 -7.36 1.97 6.84
CA VAL A 91 -5.99 2.28 7.24
C VAL A 91 -5.69 1.95 8.70
N ARG A 92 -6.70 1.86 9.55
CA ARG A 92 -6.49 1.55 10.96
C ARG A 92 -6.69 0.09 11.30
N HIS A 93 -6.95 -0.75 10.29
CA HIS A 93 -7.21 -2.16 10.48
C HIS A 93 -6.11 -2.99 9.82
N PHE A 94 -6.01 -4.26 10.21
CA PHE A 94 -5.01 -5.16 9.66
C PHE A 94 -5.37 -5.51 8.21
N PRO A 95 -4.42 -5.59 7.29
CA PRO A 95 -2.97 -5.41 7.50
C PRO A 95 -2.49 -3.99 7.18
N PHE A 96 -3.41 -3.06 6.91
CA PHE A 96 -3.05 -1.71 6.46
C PHE A 96 -2.29 -0.96 7.55
N ASN A 97 -2.63 -1.23 8.82
CA ASN A 97 -1.95 -0.60 9.94
C ASN A 97 -0.51 -1.09 10.11
N ARG A 98 -0.02 -1.96 9.22
CA ARG A 98 1.36 -2.45 9.21
C ARG A 98 2.15 -1.96 8.01
N CYS A 99 1.54 -1.15 7.16
CA CYS A 99 2.09 -0.85 5.84
C CYS A 99 2.89 0.44 5.83
N ASP A 100 3.94 0.45 5.03
CA ASP A 100 4.52 1.67 4.53
C ASP A 100 3.90 1.98 3.17
N VAL A 101 3.94 3.26 2.79
CA VAL A 101 3.32 3.73 1.56
C VAL A 101 4.41 4.21 0.63
N TYR A 102 4.41 3.69 -0.59
CA TYR A 102 5.40 4.02 -1.60
C TYR A 102 4.71 4.60 -2.83
N ARG A 103 5.45 5.40 -3.58
CA ARG A 103 5.01 5.88 -4.90
C ARG A 103 6.01 5.40 -5.93
N CYS A 104 5.50 4.82 -7.02
CA CYS A 104 6.35 4.46 -8.15
C CYS A 104 6.71 5.72 -8.92
N SER A 105 8.01 5.95 -9.14
CA SER A 105 8.45 7.13 -9.87
C SER A 105 8.15 7.05 -11.35
N ALA A 106 7.86 5.85 -11.87
CA ALA A 106 7.59 5.66 -13.29
C ALA A 106 6.10 5.81 -13.62
N CYS A 107 5.21 5.27 -12.78
CA CYS A 107 3.78 5.31 -13.08
C CYS A 107 2.96 6.12 -12.07
N ALA A 108 3.60 6.61 -11.02
CA ALA A 108 3.00 7.46 -9.99
C ALA A 108 1.95 6.77 -9.12
N ARG A 109 1.76 5.46 -9.26
CA ARG A 109 0.82 4.74 -8.41
C ARG A 109 1.35 4.63 -6.99
N LEU A 110 0.42 4.66 -6.04
CA LEU A 110 0.77 4.38 -4.66
C LEU A 110 0.68 2.88 -4.41
N VAL A 111 1.65 2.35 -3.67
CA VAL A 111 1.73 0.93 -3.34
C VAL A 111 1.89 0.81 -1.84
N LEU A 112 1.07 -0.04 -1.24
CA LEU A 112 1.20 -0.41 0.17
C LEU A 112 2.07 -1.66 0.26
N ARG A 113 2.96 -1.67 1.23
CA ARG A 113 3.82 -2.83 1.45
C ARG A 113 3.96 -3.09 2.93
N TYR A 114 3.86 -4.35 3.30
CA TYR A 114 4.21 -4.80 4.65
C TYR A 114 4.88 -6.15 4.57
N THR A 115 5.53 -6.53 5.67
CA THR A 115 6.22 -7.82 5.77
C THR A 115 5.54 -8.65 6.83
N GLU A 116 5.20 -9.88 6.47
CA GLU A 116 4.64 -10.84 7.41
C GLU A 116 5.73 -11.82 7.83
N PHE A 117 5.93 -11.93 9.14
CA PHE A 117 6.95 -12.83 9.69
C PHE A 117 6.25 -14.06 10.23
N GLY A 118 6.33 -15.16 9.49
CA GLY A 118 5.89 -16.44 9.99
C GLY A 118 6.99 -17.12 10.75
N GLY A 119 6.70 -18.27 11.37
CA GLY A 119 7.69 -18.99 12.13
C GLY A 119 8.88 -19.48 11.31
N TYR A 120 8.63 -19.77 10.04
CA TYR A 120 9.65 -20.34 9.15
C TYR A 120 9.82 -19.56 7.86
N TYR A 121 9.19 -18.39 7.73
CA TYR A 121 9.26 -17.66 6.48
C TYR A 121 9.05 -16.17 6.72
N VAL A 122 9.49 -15.39 5.74
CA VAL A 122 9.25 -13.96 5.67
C VAL A 122 8.55 -13.71 4.34
N ASP A 123 7.41 -13.03 4.38
CA ASP A 123 6.61 -12.80 3.19
C ASP A 123 6.35 -11.31 3.04
N HIS A 124 6.86 -10.74 1.97
CA HIS A 124 6.60 -9.33 1.65
C HIS A 124 5.36 -9.26 0.78
N ARG A 125 4.42 -8.41 1.15
CA ARG A 125 3.14 -8.30 0.45
C ARG A 125 2.89 -6.88 0.01
N VAL A 126 2.31 -6.75 -1.17
CA VAL A 126 2.07 -5.45 -1.79
C VAL A 126 0.65 -5.37 -2.31
N ARG A 127 0.13 -4.15 -2.34
CA ARG A 127 -1.18 -3.86 -2.93
C ARG A 127 -1.18 -2.42 -3.41
N VAL A 128 -1.66 -2.21 -4.64
CA VAL A 128 -1.82 -0.85 -5.19
C VAL A 128 -3.01 -0.19 -4.51
N VAL A 129 -2.89 1.10 -4.22
CA VAL A 129 -3.96 1.86 -3.58
C VAL A 129 -5.00 2.25 -4.61
N ASP A 130 -6.24 1.87 -4.36
CA ASP A 130 -7.38 2.35 -5.12
C ASP A 130 -8.07 3.40 -4.26
N ALA A 131 -8.07 4.66 -4.72
CA ALA A 131 -8.61 5.77 -3.95
C ALA A 131 -10.06 5.54 -3.54
N ALA A 132 -10.83 4.85 -4.37
CA ALA A 132 -12.25 4.60 -4.10
C ALA A 132 -12.46 3.67 -2.91
N LEU A 133 -11.44 2.93 -2.50
CA LEU A 133 -11.56 1.95 -1.42
C LEU A 133 -10.99 2.45 -0.09
N VAL A 134 -10.32 3.60 -0.09
CA VAL A 134 -9.68 4.12 1.13
C VAL A 134 -10.74 4.52 2.14
N THR A 135 -10.61 4.03 3.37
CA THR A 135 -11.51 4.34 4.47
C THR A 135 -10.75 4.30 5.78
N GLY A 136 -11.32 4.84 6.80
CA GLY A 136 -10.67 4.86 8.08
C GLY A 136 -11.50 5.48 9.16
#